data_3904ff3701ca5e540868271c16549791
#
_entry.id   3904ff3701ca5e540868271c16549791
#
_cell.length_a   1.000
_cell.length_b   1.000
_cell.length_c   1.000
_cell.angle_alpha   90.00
_cell.angle_beta   90.00
_cell.angle_gamma   90.00
#
_symmetry.space_group_name_H-M   'P 1'
#
loop_
_entity.id
_entity.type
_entity.pdbx_description
1 polymer ?
#
loop_
_entity_poly.entity_id
_entity_poly.type
_entity_poly.pdbx_seq_one_letter_code
_entity_poly.pdbx_strand_id
1 'polypeptide(L)'
;XFQQIIIKIXLIAMVRXGGIFDIDSKIIELKNKEEITSDPLFWNDKKKAEKELKAISYLKQWIDQFNEISNKLEDLEVLFEFEKDGELESSELEESYNRTLELIESLEYKNMLSNEGDDLFA
;
A
#
# COMPACT_ATOMS: atom_id res chain seq x y z
N UNK A 1 1.09 -18.76 -18.42
CA UNK A 1 0.76 -18.39 -18.32
C UNK A 1 -0.44 -17.85 -18.01
N PHE A 2 -1.16 -18.61 -18.34
CA PHE A 2 -2.55 -18.25 -18.16
C PHE A 2 -2.88 -17.97 -16.69
N GLN A 3 -2.41 -18.82 -15.82
CA GLN A 3 -2.57 -18.66 -14.38
C GLN A 3 -1.99 -17.35 -13.89
N GLN A 4 -0.85 -16.99 -14.42
CA GLN A 4 -0.19 -15.75 -14.03
C GLN A 4 -1.03 -14.52 -14.38
N ILE A 5 -1.70 -14.56 -15.51
CA ILE A 5 -2.56 -13.46 -15.92
C ILE A 5 -3.74 -13.30 -14.96
N ILE A 6 -4.35 -14.40 -14.57
CA ILE A 6 -5.50 -14.37 -13.66
C ILE A 6 -5.08 -13.84 -12.29
N ILE A 7 -3.95 -14.31 -11.78
CA ILE A 7 -3.45 -13.85 -10.49
C ILE A 7 -3.10 -12.37 -10.56
N LYS A 8 -2.51 -11.94 -11.64
CA LYS A 8 -2.17 -10.53 -11.84
C LYS A 8 -3.41 -9.65 -11.80
N ILE A 9 -4.46 -10.05 -12.47
CA ILE A 9 -5.71 -9.32 -12.45
C ILE A 9 -6.24 -9.17 -11.03
N UNK A 10 -6.11 -10.05 -10.43
CA UNK A 10 -6.52 -10.07 -9.18
C UNK A 10 -5.89 -9.15 -8.35
N LEU A 11 -4.71 -9.33 -8.40
CA LEU A 11 -3.90 -8.45 -7.58
C LEU A 11 -4.19 -6.99 -7.89
N ILE A 12 -4.28 -6.67 -9.16
CA ILE A 12 -4.58 -5.30 -9.56
C ILE A 12 -5.94 -4.86 -9.01
N ALA A 13 -6.93 -5.72 -9.12
CA ALA A 13 -8.26 -5.40 -8.63
C ALA A 13 -8.25 -5.19 -7.12
N MET A 14 -7.51 -6.04 -6.40
CA MET A 14 -7.42 -5.92 -4.95
C MET A 14 -6.77 -4.61 -4.52
N VAL A 15 -5.70 -4.24 -5.19
CA VAL A 15 -4.95 -3.04 -4.84
C VAL A 15 -5.71 -1.78 -5.26
N ARG A 16 -6.23 -1.78 -6.49
CA ARG A 16 -6.92 -0.61 -7.01
C ARG A 16 -8.23 -0.29 -6.29
N UNK A 17 -8.67 -1.36 -5.87
CA UNK A 17 -9.76 -1.17 -5.22
C UNK A 17 -9.62 -0.65 -3.98
N GLY A 18 -8.59 -0.63 -3.55
CA GLY A 18 -8.28 -0.28 -2.19
C GLY A 18 -8.96 -1.15 -1.15
N GLY A 19 -9.49 -2.29 -1.58
CA GLY A 19 -10.29 -3.11 -0.70
C GLY A 19 -9.52 -3.70 0.47
N ILE A 20 -8.25 -4.09 0.22
CA ILE A 20 -7.43 -4.68 1.27
C ILE A 20 -6.90 -3.61 2.22
N PHE A 21 -6.49 -2.47 1.69
CA PHE A 21 -5.76 -1.46 2.46
C PHE A 21 -6.61 -0.27 2.87
N ASP A 22 -7.84 -0.19 2.36
CA ASP A 22 -8.75 0.91 2.72
C ASP A 22 -8.06 2.27 2.52
N ILE A 23 -7.45 2.42 1.36
CA ILE A 23 -6.58 3.57 1.08
C ILE A 23 -7.36 4.87 1.00
N ASP A 24 -8.55 4.84 0.40
CA ASP A 24 -9.31 6.09 0.24
C ASP A 24 -9.63 6.71 1.59
N SER A 25 -10.03 5.90 2.56
CA SER A 25 -10.34 6.45 3.88
C SER A 25 -9.07 6.92 4.60
N LYS A 26 -7.94 6.23 4.36
CA LYS A 26 -6.68 6.67 4.95
C LYS A 26 -6.22 8.01 4.38
N ILE A 27 -6.43 8.22 3.09
CA ILE A 27 -6.07 9.49 2.46
C ILE A 27 -6.91 10.63 3.05
N ILE A 28 -8.20 10.40 3.22
CA ILE A 28 -9.09 11.40 3.80
C ILE A 28 -8.68 11.69 5.24
N GLU A 29 -8.42 10.66 6.01
CA GLU A 29 -8.00 10.81 7.40
C GLU A 29 -6.70 11.58 7.51
N LEU A 30 -5.73 11.28 6.64
CA LEU A 30 -4.46 11.98 6.62
C LEU A 30 -4.66 13.47 6.34
N LYS A 31 -5.48 13.79 5.35
CA LYS A 31 -5.74 15.17 4.98
C LYS A 31 -6.34 15.93 6.16
N ASN A 32 -7.32 15.31 6.84
CA ASN A 32 -7.97 15.94 7.98
C ASN A 32 -6.98 16.19 9.12
N LYS A 33 -6.12 15.20 9.40
CA LYS A 33 -5.14 15.36 10.46
C LYS A 33 -4.10 16.43 10.12
N GLU A 34 -3.68 16.49 8.88
CA GLU A 34 -2.72 17.52 8.47
C GLU A 34 -3.31 18.91 8.57
N GLU A 35 -4.59 19.08 8.30
CA GLU A 35 -5.26 20.36 8.47
C GLU A 35 -5.23 20.80 9.93
N ILE A 36 -5.40 19.86 10.85
CA ILE A 36 -5.36 20.16 12.28
C ILE A 36 -3.98 20.68 12.68
N THR A 37 -2.92 20.14 12.11
CA THR A 37 -1.56 20.55 12.46
C THR A 37 -1.24 21.96 12.00
N SER A 38 -2.03 22.54 11.11
CA SER A 38 -1.82 23.92 10.66
C SER A 38 -2.38 24.94 11.63
N ASP A 39 -3.16 24.52 12.62
CA ASP A 39 -3.67 25.38 13.67
C ASP A 39 -2.54 25.63 14.69
N PRO A 40 -2.17 26.89 14.95
CA PRO A 40 -1.11 27.15 15.93
C PRO A 40 -1.38 26.56 17.32
N LEU A 41 -2.64 26.46 17.69
CA LEU A 41 -3.00 25.92 19.02
C LEU A 41 -2.71 24.41 19.13
N PHE A 42 -2.60 23.72 17.98
CA PHE A 42 -2.29 22.29 17.97
C PHE A 42 -1.02 21.99 18.77
N TRP A 43 -0.03 22.87 18.68
CA TRP A 43 1.29 22.64 19.24
C TRP A 43 1.37 22.94 20.76
N ASN A 44 0.31 23.50 21.32
CA ASN A 44 0.29 23.83 22.76
C ASN A 44 0.23 22.59 23.63
N ASP A 45 -0.41 21.53 23.19
CA ASP A 45 -0.50 20.27 23.92
C ASP A 45 0.51 19.29 23.29
N LYS A 46 1.66 19.16 23.95
CA LYS A 46 2.75 18.37 23.38
C LYS A 46 2.40 16.90 23.23
N LYS A 47 1.73 16.31 24.22
CA LYS A 47 1.38 14.90 24.16
C LYS A 47 0.38 14.62 23.05
N LYS A 48 -0.61 15.46 22.92
CA LYS A 48 -1.60 15.34 21.86
C LYS A 48 -0.95 15.51 20.49
N ALA A 49 -0.07 16.51 20.36
CA ALA A 49 0.64 16.75 19.11
C ALA A 49 1.48 15.54 18.73
N GLU A 50 2.21 14.98 19.68
CA GLU A 50 3.05 13.81 19.42
C GLU A 50 2.22 12.62 18.94
N LYS A 51 1.08 12.39 19.58
CA LYS A 51 0.19 11.30 19.21
C LYS A 51 -0.34 11.47 17.78
N GLU A 52 -0.76 12.71 17.46
CA GLU A 52 -1.28 12.96 16.14
C GLU A 52 -0.20 12.86 15.06
N LEU A 53 1.02 13.32 15.37
CA LEU A 53 2.11 13.21 14.40
C LEU A 53 2.50 11.76 14.14
N LYS A 54 2.44 10.92 15.17
CA LYS A 54 2.67 9.49 14.97
C LYS A 54 1.59 8.86 14.07
N ALA A 55 0.34 9.27 14.28
CA ALA A 55 -0.75 8.77 13.46
C ALA A 55 -0.58 9.22 12.01
N ILE A 56 -0.15 10.47 11.80
CA ILE A 56 0.10 10.99 10.45
C ILE A 56 1.22 10.18 9.78
N SER A 57 2.30 9.92 10.50
CA SER A 57 3.41 9.14 9.99
C SER A 57 2.96 7.74 9.57
N TYR A 58 2.15 7.10 10.41
CA TYR A 58 1.62 5.78 10.12
C TYR A 58 0.78 5.79 8.84
N LEU A 59 -0.11 6.78 8.70
CA LEU A 59 -0.94 6.88 7.51
C LEU A 59 -0.12 7.12 6.26
N LYS A 60 0.88 8.00 6.33
CA LYS A 60 1.75 8.27 5.19
C LYS A 60 2.49 7.01 4.76
N GLN A 61 2.95 6.22 5.72
CA GLN A 61 3.67 4.99 5.42
C GLN A 61 2.79 4.01 4.65
N TRP A 62 1.54 3.84 5.09
CA TRP A 62 0.60 2.95 4.40
C TRP A 62 0.31 3.43 2.98
N ILE A 63 0.11 4.73 2.83
CA ILE A 63 -0.21 5.30 1.52
C ILE A 63 1.00 5.17 0.59
N ASP A 64 2.21 5.42 1.10
CA ASP A 64 3.42 5.27 0.29
C ASP A 64 3.61 3.83 -0.16
N GLN A 65 3.34 2.87 0.72
CA GLN A 65 3.48 1.46 0.38
C GLN A 65 2.43 1.03 -0.65
N PHE A 66 1.22 1.54 -0.52
CA PHE A 66 0.19 1.28 -1.53
C PHE A 66 0.63 1.82 -2.89
N ASN A 67 1.18 3.04 -2.92
CA ASN A 67 1.65 3.63 -4.17
C ASN A 67 2.80 2.81 -4.76
N GLU A 68 3.68 2.29 -3.92
CA GLU A 68 4.78 1.44 -4.38
C GLU A 68 4.24 0.19 -5.05
N ILE A 69 3.25 -0.46 -4.44
CA ILE A 69 2.63 -1.65 -5.02
C ILE A 69 1.97 -1.31 -6.36
N SER A 70 1.25 -0.19 -6.40
CA SER A 70 0.58 0.22 -7.64
C SER A 70 1.58 0.42 -8.77
N ASN A 71 2.72 1.05 -8.45
CA ASN A 71 3.76 1.27 -9.45
C ASN A 71 4.36 -0.06 -9.92
N LYS A 72 4.58 -0.99 -9.00
CA LYS A 72 5.13 -2.29 -9.37
C LYS A 72 4.16 -3.09 -10.23
N LEU A 73 2.86 -2.97 -9.96
CA LEU A 73 1.87 -3.63 -10.79
C LEU A 73 1.84 -3.05 -12.20
N GLU A 74 1.99 -1.74 -12.31
CA GLU A 74 2.09 -1.11 -13.63
C GLU A 74 3.33 -1.59 -14.37
N ASP A 75 4.45 -1.71 -13.65
CA ASP A 75 5.68 -2.25 -14.24
C ASP A 75 5.48 -3.68 -14.72
N LEU A 76 4.75 -4.50 -13.95
CA LEU A 76 4.45 -5.86 -14.37
C LEU A 76 3.65 -5.90 -15.65
N GLU A 77 2.71 -4.98 -15.81
CA GLU A 77 1.93 -4.92 -17.05
C GLU A 77 2.84 -4.70 -18.26
N VAL A 78 3.81 -3.79 -18.09
CA VAL A 78 4.77 -3.51 -19.16
C VAL A 78 5.64 -4.73 -19.44
N LEU A 79 6.11 -5.39 -18.39
CA LEU A 79 6.97 -6.57 -18.54
C LEU A 79 6.21 -7.72 -19.21
N PHE A 80 4.93 -7.88 -18.90
CA PHE A 80 4.09 -8.88 -19.57
C PHE A 80 4.04 -8.63 -21.07
N GLU A 81 3.92 -7.36 -21.47
CA GLU A 81 3.88 -7.02 -22.88
C GLU A 81 5.22 -7.34 -23.55
N PHE A 82 6.32 -7.05 -22.88
CA PHE A 82 7.65 -7.38 -23.41
C PHE A 82 7.84 -8.88 -23.55
N GLU A 83 7.41 -9.64 -22.56
CA GLU A 83 7.55 -11.09 -22.59
C GLU A 83 6.70 -11.68 -23.73
N LYS A 84 5.52 -11.15 -23.91
CA LYS A 84 4.61 -11.57 -24.97
C LYS A 84 5.24 -11.33 -26.33
N ASP A 85 5.97 -10.23 -26.49
CA ASP A 85 6.63 -9.88 -27.74
C ASP A 85 7.98 -10.58 -27.92
N GLY A 86 8.39 -11.39 -26.96
CA GLY A 86 9.65 -12.09 -27.05
C GLY A 86 10.86 -11.26 -26.67
N GLU A 87 10.66 -10.10 -26.07
CA GLU A 87 11.76 -9.21 -25.71
C GLU A 87 12.24 -9.40 -24.28
N LEU A 88 11.58 -10.27 -23.52
CA LEU A 88 11.93 -10.53 -22.13
C LEU A 88 11.75 -12.01 -21.86
N GLU A 89 12.68 -12.59 -21.10
CA GLU A 89 12.58 -14.00 -20.73
C GLU A 89 11.51 -14.18 -19.65
N SER A 90 10.85 -15.34 -19.71
CA SER A 90 9.81 -15.67 -18.75
C SER A 90 10.33 -15.69 -17.32
N SER A 91 11.61 -16.09 -17.13
CA SER A 91 12.18 -16.14 -15.79
C SER A 91 12.30 -14.75 -15.17
N GLU A 92 12.61 -13.74 -15.96
CA GLU A 92 12.70 -12.37 -15.46
C GLU A 92 11.33 -11.85 -15.06
N LEU A 93 10.32 -12.14 -15.88
CA LEU A 93 8.95 -11.75 -15.57
C LEU A 93 8.48 -12.42 -14.29
N GLU A 94 8.75 -13.71 -14.16
CA GLU A 94 8.35 -14.48 -12.98
C GLU A 94 9.01 -13.94 -11.72
N GLU A 95 10.28 -13.58 -11.80
CA GLU A 95 11.00 -13.02 -10.66
C GLU A 95 10.38 -11.70 -10.20
N SER A 96 10.08 -10.83 -11.15
CA SER A 96 9.45 -9.54 -10.83
C SER A 96 8.07 -9.74 -10.22
N TYR A 97 7.31 -10.68 -10.78
CA TYR A 97 5.99 -11.02 -10.27
C TYR A 97 6.07 -11.52 -8.82
N ASN A 98 7.00 -12.41 -8.56
CA ASN A 98 7.15 -12.97 -7.21
C ASN A 98 7.53 -11.90 -6.20
N ARG A 99 8.40 -10.98 -6.56
CA ARG A 99 8.78 -9.89 -5.66
C ARG A 99 7.60 -8.97 -5.36
N THR A 100 6.78 -8.70 -6.37
CA THR A 100 5.58 -7.88 -6.16
C THR A 100 4.60 -8.59 -5.24
N LEU A 101 4.42 -9.89 -5.45
CA LEU A 101 3.53 -10.68 -4.60
C LEU A 101 4.01 -10.70 -3.16
N GLU A 102 5.32 -10.85 -2.95
CA GLU A 102 5.88 -10.82 -1.60
C GLU A 102 5.62 -9.49 -0.91
N LEU A 103 5.76 -8.40 -1.64
CA LEU A 103 5.49 -7.08 -1.10
C LEU A 103 4.04 -6.94 -0.66
N ILE A 104 3.11 -7.39 -1.50
CA ILE A 104 1.69 -7.33 -1.17
C ILE A 104 1.38 -8.17 0.06
N GLU A 105 1.94 -9.37 0.12
CA GLU A 105 1.72 -10.26 1.25
C GLU A 105 2.27 -9.66 2.54
N SER A 106 3.44 -9.02 2.45
CA SER A 106 4.03 -8.35 3.59
C SER A 106 3.14 -7.25 4.13
N LEU A 107 2.56 -6.46 3.25
CA LEU A 107 1.67 -5.39 3.67
C LEU A 107 0.35 -5.91 4.24
N GLU A 108 -0.18 -6.98 3.67
CA GLU A 108 -1.36 -7.61 4.24
C GLU A 108 -1.10 -8.09 5.66
N TYR A 109 0.07 -8.69 5.87
CA TYR A 109 0.45 -9.18 7.19
C TYR A 109 0.57 -8.04 8.19
N LYS A 110 1.21 -6.95 7.80
CA LYS A 110 1.31 -5.77 8.65
C LYS A 110 -0.06 -5.19 9.00
N ASN A 111 -0.95 -5.14 8.01
CA ASN A 111 -2.30 -4.64 8.23
C ASN A 111 -3.05 -5.50 9.24
N MET A 112 -2.89 -6.81 9.12
CA MET A 112 -3.52 -7.76 10.02
C MET A 112 -3.01 -7.58 11.46
N LEU A 113 -1.69 -7.45 11.62
CA LEU A 113 -1.10 -7.26 12.93
C LEU A 113 -1.53 -5.93 13.56
N SER A 114 -1.61 -4.89 12.75
CA SER A 114 -2.02 -3.57 13.24
C SER A 114 -3.45 -3.61 13.77
N ASN A 115 -4.35 -4.27 13.05
CA ASN A 115 -5.73 -4.39 13.48
C ASN A 115 -5.84 -5.19 14.78
N GLU A 116 -5.09 -6.27 14.88
CA GLU A 116 -5.07 -7.09 16.09
C GLU A 116 -4.49 -6.31 17.26
N GLY A 117 -3.45 -5.53 17.00
CA GLY A 117 -2.85 -4.69 18.01
C GLY A 117 -3.82 -3.65 18.54
N ASP A 118 -4.60 -3.06 17.65
CA ASP A 118 -5.63 -2.11 18.05
C ASP A 118 -6.66 -2.76 18.95
N ASP A 119 -7.06 -3.97 18.61
CA ASP A 119 -8.02 -4.71 19.43
C ASP A 119 -7.46 -5.02 20.81
N LEU A 120 -6.18 -5.37 20.87
CA LEU A 120 -5.52 -5.71 22.14
C LEU A 120 -5.44 -4.52 23.06
N PHE A 121 -5.26 -3.34 22.53
CA PHE A 121 -5.04 -2.14 23.34
C PHE A 121 -6.25 -1.22 23.40
N ALA A 122 -7.36 -1.63 22.82
CA ALA A 122 -8.60 -0.86 22.89
C ALA A 122 -9.36 -1.08 24.22
#